data_a7de525e3f0d91d24214c41a39e41bf0
#
_entry.id   a7de525e3f0d91d24214c41a39e41bf0
#
_cell.length_a   1.000
_cell.length_b   1.000
_cell.length_c   1.000
_cell.angle_alpha   90.00
_cell.angle_beta   90.00
_cell.angle_gamma   90.00
#
_symmetry.space_group_name_H-M   'P 1'
#
loop_
_entity.id
_entity.type
_entity.pdbx_description
1 polymer ?
#
loop_
_entity_poly.entity_id
_entity_poly.type
_entity_poly.pdbx_seq_one_letter_code
_entity_poly.pdbx_strand_id
1 'polypeptide(L)'
;MNAKTHALKVAAAKVLADIVAEGYEQLRKDAEPDFAELRKTTNSKSLSAELPDGTELGSIAILAGPPNTQVNMKTLSGIIANDAPEEFVEALTDDALTDENLLAFVRDQMPHLLKLKIRDDYLKKTLKRIDSNGYLKDASGTRIKVAEVTRGEPTGKFAFTAGPGARELVWQAWQDGTLQPLIGDLLNPAIEAGEQT
;
A
#
# COMPACT_ATOMS: atom_id res chain seq x y z
N MET A 1 -22.02 11.33 -43.39
CA MET A 1 -20.70 10.89 -42.91
C MET A 1 -20.66 9.37 -43.08
N ASN A 2 -19.63 8.79 -43.69
CA ASN A 2 -19.66 7.37 -44.00
C ASN A 2 -19.01 6.54 -42.85
N ALA A 3 -19.32 5.24 -42.79
CA ALA A 3 -18.82 4.33 -41.73
C ALA A 3 -17.29 4.32 -41.60
N LYS A 4 -16.56 4.48 -42.72
CA LYS A 4 -15.09 4.53 -42.73
C LYS A 4 -14.55 5.74 -41.97
N THR A 5 -15.17 6.92 -42.13
CA THR A 5 -14.80 8.15 -41.38
C THR A 5 -15.05 7.99 -39.88
N HIS A 6 -16.14 7.33 -39.49
CA HIS A 6 -16.39 7.02 -38.07
C HIS A 6 -15.37 6.04 -37.52
N ALA A 7 -15.04 4.99 -38.26
CA ALA A 7 -14.03 4.02 -37.84
C ALA A 7 -12.66 4.67 -37.61
N LEU A 8 -12.23 5.55 -38.54
CA LEU A 8 -10.98 6.31 -38.38
C LEU A 8 -10.98 7.20 -37.14
N LYS A 9 -12.08 7.93 -36.89
CA LYS A 9 -12.20 8.80 -35.70
C LYS A 9 -12.12 8.00 -34.40
N VAL A 10 -12.81 6.86 -34.34
CA VAL A 10 -12.79 5.98 -33.16
C VAL A 10 -11.39 5.41 -32.92
N ALA A 11 -10.74 4.91 -34.00
CA ALA A 11 -9.39 4.38 -33.90
C ALA A 11 -8.38 5.44 -33.44
N ALA A 12 -8.40 6.62 -34.05
CA ALA A 12 -7.52 7.73 -33.67
C ALA A 12 -7.73 8.17 -32.24
N ALA A 13 -8.99 8.34 -31.80
CA ALA A 13 -9.30 8.70 -30.41
C ALA A 13 -8.81 7.65 -29.42
N LYS A 14 -8.92 6.35 -29.76
CA LYS A 14 -8.42 5.27 -28.90
C LYS A 14 -6.89 5.33 -28.76
N VAL A 15 -6.18 5.45 -29.87
CA VAL A 15 -4.71 5.52 -29.86
C VAL A 15 -4.22 6.73 -29.07
N LEU A 16 -4.83 7.91 -29.26
CA LEU A 16 -4.49 9.10 -28.47
C LEU A 16 -4.74 8.90 -26.97
N ALA A 17 -5.85 8.26 -26.60
CA ALA A 17 -6.13 7.96 -25.19
C ALA A 17 -5.08 7.01 -24.59
N ASP A 18 -4.61 6.03 -25.34
CA ASP A 18 -3.57 5.10 -24.89
C ASP A 18 -2.21 5.82 -24.69
N ILE A 19 -1.80 6.67 -25.63
CA ILE A 19 -0.59 7.49 -25.53
C ILE A 19 -0.64 8.36 -24.27
N VAL A 20 -1.75 9.05 -24.03
CA VAL A 20 -1.91 9.88 -22.84
C VAL A 20 -1.87 9.05 -21.55
N ALA A 21 -2.49 7.86 -21.56
CA ALA A 21 -2.49 6.99 -20.40
C ALA A 21 -1.07 6.48 -20.06
N GLU A 22 -0.29 6.07 -21.05
CA GLU A 22 1.10 5.65 -20.86
C GLU A 22 1.97 6.80 -20.34
N GLY A 23 1.87 7.98 -20.93
CA GLY A 23 2.59 9.17 -20.47
C GLY A 23 2.19 9.56 -19.03
N TYR A 24 0.91 9.46 -18.67
CA TYR A 24 0.45 9.70 -17.31
C TYR A 24 1.05 8.70 -16.30
N GLU A 25 1.10 7.42 -16.64
CA GLU A 25 1.73 6.42 -15.76
C GLU A 25 3.24 6.64 -15.59
N GLN A 26 3.93 7.15 -16.63
CA GLN A 26 5.33 7.52 -16.51
C GLN A 26 5.51 8.72 -15.59
N LEU A 27 4.75 9.80 -15.78
CA LEU A 27 4.77 10.97 -14.89
C LEU A 27 4.49 10.58 -13.43
N ARG A 28 3.59 9.65 -13.20
CA ARG A 28 3.31 9.15 -11.85
C ARG A 28 4.54 8.52 -11.22
N LYS A 29 5.25 7.66 -11.98
CA LYS A 29 6.47 7.01 -11.50
C LYS A 29 7.58 8.01 -11.22
N ASP A 30 7.73 9.00 -12.09
CA ASP A 30 8.76 10.03 -11.97
C ASP A 30 8.51 10.95 -10.76
N ALA A 31 7.24 11.20 -10.43
CA ALA A 31 6.85 12.03 -9.28
C ALA A 31 6.90 11.28 -7.93
N GLU A 32 6.88 9.94 -7.91
CA GLU A 32 6.86 9.15 -6.66
C GLU A 32 8.04 9.48 -5.72
N PRO A 33 9.31 9.59 -6.18
CA PRO A 33 10.44 9.94 -5.32
C PRO A 33 10.28 11.31 -4.65
N ASP A 34 9.85 12.32 -5.42
CA ASP A 34 9.69 13.68 -4.95
C ASP A 34 8.60 13.79 -3.88
N PHE A 35 7.48 13.11 -4.09
CA PHE A 35 6.40 13.06 -3.11
C PHE A 35 6.77 12.26 -1.86
N ALA A 36 7.56 11.20 -1.98
CA ALA A 36 8.09 10.46 -0.85
C ALA A 36 9.00 11.36 0.00
N GLU A 37 9.92 12.08 -0.63
CA GLU A 37 10.86 12.98 0.05
C GLU A 37 10.12 14.17 0.69
N LEU A 38 9.19 14.79 -0.02
CA LEU A 38 8.36 15.87 0.52
C LEU A 38 7.63 15.43 1.79
N ARG A 39 7.00 14.27 1.75
CA ARG A 39 6.27 13.75 2.91
C ARG A 39 7.21 13.44 4.08
N LYS A 40 8.42 12.94 3.80
CA LYS A 40 9.42 12.63 4.80
C LYS A 40 9.96 13.89 5.48
N THR A 41 10.24 14.92 4.70
CA THR A 41 10.86 16.17 5.19
C THR A 41 9.87 17.12 5.84
N THR A 42 8.67 17.27 5.27
CA THR A 42 7.65 18.23 5.72
C THR A 42 6.52 17.61 6.51
N ASN A 43 6.40 16.28 6.53
CA ASN A 43 5.22 15.54 7.03
C ASN A 43 3.91 15.96 6.34
N SER A 44 4.01 16.59 5.16
CA SER A 44 2.84 17.03 4.38
C SER A 44 2.07 15.83 3.86
N LYS A 45 0.75 15.86 3.99
CA LYS A 45 -0.12 14.77 3.54
C LYS A 45 -0.79 15.05 2.22
N SER A 46 -0.80 16.33 1.81
CA SER A 46 -1.42 16.77 0.57
C SER A 46 -0.73 18.01 0.03
N LEU A 47 -0.88 18.20 -1.28
CA LEU A 47 -0.44 19.37 -2.03
C LEU A 47 -1.63 19.92 -2.83
N SER A 48 -1.71 21.22 -2.99
CA SER A 48 -2.56 21.83 -4.01
C SER A 48 -1.94 21.63 -5.39
N ALA A 49 -2.77 21.27 -6.36
CA ALA A 49 -2.39 21.24 -7.76
C ALA A 49 -2.95 22.50 -8.42
N GLU A 50 -2.07 23.37 -8.88
CA GLU A 50 -2.42 24.70 -9.39
C GLU A 50 -1.88 24.89 -10.81
N LEU A 51 -2.63 25.64 -11.61
CA LEU A 51 -2.17 26.16 -12.89
C LEU A 51 -1.08 27.22 -12.68
N PRO A 52 -0.28 27.58 -13.72
CA PRO A 52 0.75 28.61 -13.61
C PRO A 52 0.23 30.00 -13.18
N ASP A 53 -1.05 30.27 -13.35
CA ASP A 53 -1.71 31.49 -12.91
C ASP A 53 -2.20 31.44 -11.45
N GLY A 54 -1.97 30.29 -10.75
CA GLY A 54 -2.41 30.06 -9.36
C GLY A 54 -3.84 29.52 -9.24
N THR A 55 -4.53 29.24 -10.34
CA THR A 55 -5.86 28.65 -10.30
C THR A 55 -5.79 27.19 -9.82
N GLU A 56 -6.49 26.86 -8.75
CA GLU A 56 -6.50 25.51 -8.17
C GLU A 56 -7.26 24.51 -9.07
N LEU A 57 -6.57 23.46 -9.47
CA LEU A 57 -7.14 22.32 -10.20
C LEU A 57 -7.68 21.22 -9.26
N GLY A 58 -7.17 21.19 -8.03
CA GLY A 58 -7.53 20.17 -7.07
C GLY A 58 -6.41 19.85 -6.10
N SER A 59 -6.43 18.68 -5.49
CA SER A 59 -5.43 18.29 -4.50
C SER A 59 -4.83 16.91 -4.78
N ILE A 60 -3.55 16.77 -4.46
CA ILE A 60 -2.80 15.51 -4.49
C ILE A 60 -2.62 15.04 -3.07
N ALA A 61 -3.23 13.90 -2.70
CA ALA A 61 -3.01 13.25 -1.42
C ALA A 61 -1.83 12.28 -1.52
N ILE A 62 -0.80 12.47 -0.70
CA ILE A 62 0.39 11.61 -0.66
C ILE A 62 0.11 10.46 0.32
N LEU A 63 0.13 9.22 -0.17
CA LEU A 63 -0.21 8.04 0.60
C LEU A 63 0.96 7.58 1.48
N ALA A 64 0.65 7.14 2.70
CA ALA A 64 1.61 6.43 3.53
C ALA A 64 1.65 4.96 3.12
N GLY A 65 2.79 4.33 3.31
CA GLY A 65 2.89 2.88 3.27
C GLY A 65 2.09 2.22 4.42
N PRO A 66 1.90 0.91 4.37
CA PRO A 66 1.27 0.18 5.46
C PRO A 66 2.05 0.42 6.76
N PRO A 67 1.37 0.54 7.91
CA PRO A 67 2.05 0.70 9.19
C PRO A 67 2.90 -0.53 9.49
N ASN A 68 4.07 -0.31 10.04
CA ASN A 68 4.90 -1.39 10.57
C ASN A 68 4.41 -1.72 11.98
N THR A 69 4.01 -2.97 12.20
CA THR A 69 3.49 -3.46 13.47
C THR A 69 4.43 -4.49 14.06
N GLN A 70 5.10 -4.13 15.14
CA GLN A 70 5.95 -5.05 15.90
C GLN A 70 5.18 -5.60 17.10
N VAL A 71 4.81 -6.87 17.05
CA VAL A 71 4.03 -7.53 18.10
C VAL A 71 4.96 -8.00 19.22
N ASN A 72 4.62 -7.65 20.46
CA ASN A 72 5.28 -8.22 21.64
C ASN A 72 4.71 -9.61 21.91
N MET A 73 5.40 -10.65 21.42
CA MET A 73 4.95 -12.03 21.53
C MET A 73 4.86 -12.50 22.98
N LYS A 74 5.71 -12.00 23.89
CA LYS A 74 5.64 -12.35 25.32
C LYS A 74 4.33 -11.88 25.95
N THR A 75 3.96 -10.62 25.71
CA THR A 75 2.69 -10.07 26.23
C THR A 75 1.50 -10.76 25.56
N LEU A 76 1.55 -10.97 24.25
CA LEU A 76 0.50 -11.65 23.50
C LEU A 76 0.28 -13.09 24.01
N SER A 77 1.37 -13.86 24.19
CA SER A 77 1.29 -15.22 24.75
C SER A 77 0.71 -15.25 26.15
N GLY A 78 1.05 -14.26 27.00
CA GLY A 78 0.48 -14.16 28.33
C GLY A 78 -1.04 -13.95 28.32
N ILE A 79 -1.54 -13.11 27.41
CA ILE A 79 -2.98 -12.90 27.23
C ILE A 79 -3.66 -14.18 26.76
N ILE A 80 -3.10 -14.85 25.75
CA ILE A 80 -3.66 -16.11 25.22
C ILE A 80 -3.66 -17.20 26.27
N ALA A 81 -2.61 -17.29 27.11
CA ALA A 81 -2.55 -18.27 28.19
C ALA A 81 -3.66 -18.08 29.22
N ASN A 82 -4.11 -16.85 29.46
CA ASN A 82 -5.21 -16.56 30.36
C ASN A 82 -6.59 -16.74 29.71
N ASP A 83 -6.73 -16.31 28.44
CA ASP A 83 -8.02 -16.22 27.77
C ASP A 83 -8.41 -17.50 27.04
N ALA A 84 -7.42 -18.26 26.57
CA ALA A 84 -7.60 -19.47 25.77
C ALA A 84 -6.42 -20.43 25.91
N PRO A 85 -6.20 -21.00 27.12
CA PRO A 85 -5.06 -21.90 27.37
C PRO A 85 -5.08 -23.15 26.50
N GLU A 86 -6.25 -23.60 26.04
CA GLU A 86 -6.44 -24.72 25.13
C GLU A 86 -5.84 -24.51 23.73
N GLU A 87 -5.55 -23.26 23.39
CA GLU A 87 -4.92 -22.93 22.09
C GLU A 87 -3.39 -23.07 22.10
N PHE A 88 -2.81 -23.39 23.27
CA PHE A 88 -1.44 -23.83 23.33
C PHE A 88 -1.37 -25.31 23.01
N VAL A 89 -0.46 -25.65 22.12
CA VAL A 89 -0.14 -27.04 21.77
C VAL A 89 1.30 -27.33 22.19
N GLU A 90 1.50 -28.55 22.67
CA GLU A 90 2.86 -29.05 22.86
C GLU A 90 3.50 -29.18 21.48
N ALA A 91 4.69 -28.66 21.33
CA ALA A 91 5.49 -28.78 20.11
C ALA A 91 6.92 -29.15 20.47
N LEU A 92 7.50 -29.97 19.65
CA LEU A 92 8.95 -30.20 19.71
C LEU A 92 9.67 -28.90 19.30
N THR A 93 10.90 -28.73 19.75
CA THR A 93 11.76 -27.63 19.30
C THR A 93 12.00 -27.74 17.80
N ASP A 94 12.43 -26.64 17.17
CA ASP A 94 12.44 -26.52 15.68
C ASP A 94 13.28 -27.62 14.96
N ASP A 95 14.16 -28.31 15.67
CA ASP A 95 14.97 -29.41 15.17
C ASP A 95 14.30 -30.78 15.31
N ALA A 96 13.08 -30.84 15.83
CA ALA A 96 12.45 -32.12 16.14
C ALA A 96 11.48 -32.55 15.02
N LEU A 97 11.53 -33.86 14.74
CA LEU A 97 10.68 -34.52 13.76
C LEU A 97 9.18 -34.44 14.17
N THR A 98 8.31 -34.35 13.18
CA THR A 98 6.84 -34.26 13.35
C THR A 98 6.16 -35.62 13.52
N ASP A 99 6.91 -36.65 13.90
CA ASP A 99 6.39 -38.01 14.13
C ASP A 99 5.61 -38.10 15.45
N GLU A 100 4.35 -38.52 15.40
CA GLU A 100 3.46 -38.62 16.56
C GLU A 100 4.00 -39.59 17.63
N ASN A 101 4.67 -40.68 17.22
CA ASN A 101 5.28 -41.64 18.13
C ASN A 101 6.47 -41.03 18.85
N LEU A 102 7.26 -40.20 18.14
CA LEU A 102 8.38 -39.50 18.75
C LEU A 102 7.87 -38.45 19.74
N LEU A 103 6.77 -37.76 19.43
CA LEU A 103 6.13 -36.76 20.30
C LEU A 103 5.65 -37.42 21.60
N ALA A 104 4.99 -38.60 21.50
CA ALA A 104 4.55 -39.36 22.65
C ALA A 104 5.73 -39.82 23.51
N PHE A 105 6.80 -40.36 22.88
CA PHE A 105 8.01 -40.77 23.56
C PHE A 105 8.71 -39.60 24.28
N VAL A 106 8.85 -38.46 23.59
CA VAL A 106 9.49 -37.27 24.18
C VAL A 106 8.66 -36.73 25.34
N ARG A 107 7.31 -36.74 25.26
CA ARG A 107 6.45 -36.36 26.38
C ARG A 107 6.67 -37.18 27.62
N ASP A 108 6.85 -38.49 27.44
CA ASP A 108 7.04 -39.44 28.56
C ASP A 108 8.49 -39.44 29.10
N GLN A 109 9.46 -39.45 28.21
CA GLN A 109 10.87 -39.66 28.59
C GLN A 109 11.70 -38.37 28.67
N MET A 110 11.34 -37.35 27.90
CA MET A 110 12.13 -36.11 27.76
C MET A 110 11.25 -34.84 27.71
N PRO A 111 10.39 -34.61 28.72
CA PRO A 111 9.42 -33.50 28.69
C PRO A 111 10.09 -32.12 28.57
N HIS A 112 11.36 -31.99 28.95
CA HIS A 112 12.13 -30.75 28.83
C HIS A 112 12.41 -30.31 27.37
N LEU A 113 12.23 -31.22 26.40
CA LEU A 113 12.37 -30.91 24.97
C LEU A 113 11.05 -30.34 24.36
N LEU A 114 9.96 -30.38 25.11
CA LEU A 114 8.67 -29.82 24.67
C LEU A 114 8.59 -28.33 25.00
N LYS A 115 8.01 -27.58 24.06
CA LYS A 115 7.60 -26.19 24.30
C LYS A 115 6.14 -26.03 23.97
N LEU A 116 5.44 -25.19 24.72
CA LEU A 116 4.09 -24.78 24.39
C LEU A 116 4.14 -23.77 23.23
N LYS A 117 3.36 -24.04 22.19
CA LYS A 117 3.19 -23.17 21.03
C LYS A 117 1.71 -22.84 20.87
N ILE A 118 1.42 -21.55 20.62
CA ILE A 118 0.06 -21.14 20.24
C ILE A 118 -0.25 -21.74 18.87
N ARG A 119 -1.45 -22.28 18.70
CA ARG A 119 -1.91 -22.78 17.38
C ARG A 119 -1.85 -21.69 16.34
N ASP A 120 -1.30 -21.98 15.18
CA ASP A 120 -1.06 -20.98 14.13
C ASP A 120 -2.36 -20.28 13.67
N ASP A 121 -3.46 -21.02 13.59
CA ASP A 121 -4.77 -20.46 13.21
C ASP A 121 -5.32 -19.50 14.27
N TYR A 122 -5.15 -19.83 15.53
CA TYR A 122 -5.56 -18.96 16.62
C TYR A 122 -4.68 -17.72 16.69
N LEU A 123 -3.38 -17.87 16.55
CA LEU A 123 -2.45 -16.74 16.47
C LEU A 123 -2.83 -15.78 15.33
N LYS A 124 -3.07 -16.31 14.11
CA LYS A 124 -3.51 -15.49 12.96
C LYS A 124 -4.82 -14.75 13.22
N LYS A 125 -5.80 -15.40 13.87
CA LYS A 125 -7.08 -14.76 14.26
C LYS A 125 -6.85 -13.66 15.29
N THR A 126 -6.00 -13.92 16.28
CA THR A 126 -5.71 -12.98 17.36
C THR A 126 -4.94 -11.76 16.86
N LEU A 127 -3.97 -11.94 15.97
CA LEU A 127 -3.23 -10.83 15.34
C LEU A 127 -4.16 -9.88 14.58
N LYS A 128 -5.22 -10.38 13.94
CA LYS A 128 -6.23 -9.54 13.27
C LYS A 128 -7.11 -8.72 14.21
N ARG A 129 -7.16 -9.07 15.49
CA ARG A 129 -7.92 -8.34 16.53
C ARG A 129 -7.13 -7.19 17.15
N ILE A 130 -5.83 -7.08 16.85
CA ILE A 130 -5.01 -5.96 17.29
C ILE A 130 -5.48 -4.70 16.55
N ASP A 131 -5.81 -3.66 17.29
CA ASP A 131 -6.26 -2.41 16.71
C ASP A 131 -5.11 -1.59 16.10
N SER A 132 -5.45 -0.52 15.37
CA SER A 132 -4.48 0.36 14.69
C SER A 132 -3.48 1.07 15.62
N ASN A 133 -3.69 1.01 16.93
CA ASN A 133 -2.81 1.58 17.94
C ASN A 133 -2.00 0.51 18.69
N GLY A 134 -2.12 -0.76 18.30
CA GLY A 134 -1.37 -1.88 18.87
C GLY A 134 -1.98 -2.49 20.12
N TYR A 135 -3.27 -2.25 20.40
CA TYR A 135 -3.95 -2.82 21.56
C TYR A 135 -4.80 -4.04 21.18
N LEU A 136 -4.83 -5.00 22.09
CA LEU A 136 -5.72 -6.16 22.07
C LEU A 136 -6.66 -6.08 23.28
N LYS A 137 -7.94 -6.45 23.11
CA LYS A 137 -8.86 -6.66 24.22
C LYS A 137 -8.78 -8.12 24.66
N ASP A 138 -8.52 -8.34 25.95
CA ASP A 138 -8.61 -9.65 26.59
C ASP A 138 -10.08 -10.09 26.79
N ALA A 139 -10.29 -11.28 27.35
CA ALA A 139 -11.62 -11.81 27.62
C ALA A 139 -12.41 -10.95 28.64
N SER A 140 -11.73 -10.23 29.53
CA SER A 140 -12.35 -9.29 30.49
C SER A 140 -12.76 -7.95 29.84
N GLY A 141 -12.37 -7.71 28.57
CA GLY A 141 -12.57 -6.44 27.86
C GLY A 141 -11.48 -5.40 28.13
N THR A 142 -10.44 -5.74 28.89
CA THR A 142 -9.32 -4.85 29.19
C THR A 142 -8.45 -4.68 27.95
N ARG A 143 -8.08 -3.43 27.64
CA ARG A 143 -7.17 -3.12 26.53
C ARG A 143 -5.72 -3.22 26.98
N ILE A 144 -4.98 -4.12 26.36
CA ILE A 144 -3.56 -4.37 26.66
C ILE A 144 -2.73 -4.05 25.43
N LYS A 145 -1.66 -3.28 25.60
CA LYS A 145 -0.73 -2.96 24.50
C LYS A 145 0.15 -4.16 24.19
N VAL A 146 -0.04 -4.74 23.01
CA VAL A 146 0.66 -5.94 22.54
C VAL A 146 1.57 -5.69 21.34
N ALA A 147 1.47 -4.51 20.72
CA ALA A 147 2.29 -4.17 19.56
C ALA A 147 2.68 -2.69 19.57
N GLU A 148 3.87 -2.41 19.06
CA GLU A 148 4.26 -1.07 18.64
C GLU A 148 3.87 -0.89 17.18
N VAL A 149 3.13 0.19 16.90
CA VAL A 149 2.69 0.54 15.55
C VAL A 149 3.40 1.82 15.15
N THR A 150 4.31 1.72 14.20
CA THR A 150 4.97 2.87 13.59
C THR A 150 4.30 3.19 12.26
N ARG A 151 4.28 4.48 11.91
CA ARG A 151 3.79 4.87 10.57
C ARG A 151 4.63 4.20 9.51
N GLY A 152 3.96 3.69 8.47
CA GLY A 152 4.65 3.20 7.29
C GLY A 152 5.45 4.31 6.63
N GLU A 153 6.59 3.95 6.07
CA GLU A 153 7.39 4.91 5.31
C GLU A 153 6.61 5.43 4.11
N PRO A 154 6.85 6.70 3.71
CA PRO A 154 6.23 7.27 2.51
C PRO A 154 6.61 6.44 1.29
N THR A 155 5.62 6.00 0.53
CA THR A 155 5.84 5.21 -0.70
C THR A 155 5.96 6.08 -1.95
N GLY A 156 5.69 7.39 -1.83
CA GLY A 156 5.55 8.29 -2.97
C GLY A 156 4.24 8.11 -3.73
N LYS A 157 3.49 7.03 -3.50
CA LYS A 157 2.17 6.84 -4.11
C LYS A 157 1.24 7.97 -3.72
N PHE A 158 0.46 8.43 -4.68
CA PHE A 158 -0.46 9.54 -4.48
C PHE A 158 -1.79 9.33 -5.21
N ALA A 159 -2.80 10.09 -4.79
CA ALA A 159 -4.10 10.16 -5.44
C ALA A 159 -4.43 11.62 -5.71
N PHE A 160 -4.84 11.92 -6.94
CA PHE A 160 -5.35 13.24 -7.31
C PHE A 160 -6.87 13.27 -7.15
N THR A 161 -7.36 14.32 -6.51
CA THR A 161 -8.79 14.64 -6.42
C THR A 161 -9.03 15.96 -7.15
N ALA A 162 -9.75 15.88 -8.25
CA ALA A 162 -10.10 17.06 -9.04
C ALA A 162 -11.02 18.01 -8.26
N GLY A 163 -10.73 19.29 -8.32
CA GLY A 163 -11.60 20.36 -7.81
C GLY A 163 -12.80 20.61 -8.72
N PRO A 164 -13.76 21.42 -8.25
CA PRO A 164 -14.89 21.85 -9.07
C PRO A 164 -14.40 22.57 -10.34
N GLY A 165 -14.93 22.19 -11.50
CA GLY A 165 -14.56 22.80 -12.78
C GLY A 165 -13.17 22.47 -13.32
N ALA A 166 -12.41 21.55 -12.68
CA ALA A 166 -11.05 21.19 -13.09
C ALA A 166 -10.94 20.77 -14.57
N ARG A 167 -11.97 20.10 -15.09
CA ARG A 167 -12.01 19.66 -16.48
C ARG A 167 -12.05 20.84 -17.45
N GLU A 168 -12.88 21.80 -17.17
CA GLU A 168 -13.05 23.03 -17.95
C GLU A 168 -11.79 23.88 -17.89
N LEU A 169 -11.18 24.02 -16.71
CA LEU A 169 -9.93 24.74 -16.50
C LEU A 169 -8.77 24.11 -17.27
N VAL A 170 -8.61 22.81 -17.21
CA VAL A 170 -7.59 22.08 -17.97
C VAL A 170 -7.81 22.22 -19.47
N TRP A 171 -9.07 22.14 -19.93
CA TRP A 171 -9.40 22.31 -21.34
C TRP A 171 -9.09 23.73 -21.84
N GLN A 172 -9.43 24.75 -21.05
CA GLN A 172 -9.12 26.15 -21.37
C GLN A 172 -7.61 26.39 -21.40
N ALA A 173 -6.88 25.95 -20.38
CA ALA A 173 -5.42 26.06 -20.30
C ALA A 173 -4.69 25.26 -21.42
N TRP A 174 -5.31 24.21 -21.95
CA TRP A 174 -4.83 23.51 -23.13
C TRP A 174 -5.04 24.35 -24.40
N GLN A 175 -6.24 24.97 -24.58
CA GLN A 175 -6.56 25.77 -25.74
C GLN A 175 -5.71 27.03 -25.85
N ASP A 176 -5.40 27.68 -24.72
CA ASP A 176 -4.56 28.88 -24.68
C ASP A 176 -3.07 28.60 -24.69
N GLY A 177 -2.67 27.31 -24.68
CA GLY A 177 -1.29 26.87 -24.75
C GLY A 177 -0.53 26.88 -23.43
N THR A 178 -1.16 27.25 -22.32
CA THR A 178 -0.52 27.34 -20.98
C THR A 178 0.00 25.97 -20.49
N LEU A 179 -0.70 24.88 -20.83
CA LEU A 179 -0.31 23.54 -20.44
C LEU A 179 0.71 22.87 -21.37
N GLN A 180 0.88 23.37 -22.59
CA GLN A 180 1.80 22.74 -23.57
C GLN A 180 3.23 22.60 -23.05
N PRO A 181 3.86 23.60 -22.38
CA PRO A 181 5.21 23.46 -21.84
C PRO A 181 5.33 22.44 -20.72
N LEU A 182 4.22 22.11 -20.06
CA LEU A 182 4.22 21.23 -18.87
C LEU A 182 3.95 19.76 -19.22
N ILE A 183 3.06 19.53 -20.20
CA ILE A 183 2.61 18.18 -20.52
C ILE A 183 2.67 17.87 -22.05
N GLY A 184 3.25 18.77 -22.85
CA GLY A 184 3.35 18.57 -24.31
C GLY A 184 4.08 17.30 -24.70
N ASP A 185 5.08 16.93 -23.92
CA ASP A 185 5.86 15.72 -24.13
C ASP A 185 5.06 14.42 -23.97
N LEU A 186 3.95 14.46 -23.20
CA LEU A 186 3.04 13.30 -23.10
C LEU A 186 2.36 12.93 -24.42
N LEU A 187 2.20 13.91 -25.30
CA LEU A 187 1.59 13.72 -26.62
C LEU A 187 2.63 13.52 -27.73
N ASN A 188 3.91 13.69 -27.38
CA ASN A 188 5.02 13.43 -28.27
C ASN A 188 5.84 12.25 -27.72
N PRO A 189 5.33 11.00 -27.80
CA PRO A 189 6.07 9.85 -27.33
C PRO A 189 7.42 9.89 -28.05
N ALA A 190 8.52 9.82 -27.28
CA ALA A 190 9.83 9.65 -27.84
C ALA A 190 9.74 8.43 -28.77
N ILE A 191 9.73 8.70 -30.06
CA ILE A 191 9.96 7.65 -31.07
C ILE A 191 11.37 7.22 -30.73
N GLU A 192 11.49 6.12 -29.97
CA GLU A 192 12.76 5.45 -29.81
C GLU A 192 13.27 5.29 -31.26
N ALA A 193 14.32 6.04 -31.55
CA ALA A 193 15.00 5.93 -32.83
C ALA A 193 15.49 4.48 -32.84
N GLY A 194 14.69 3.62 -33.49
CA GLY A 194 15.04 2.24 -33.69
C GLY A 194 16.41 2.27 -34.31
N GLU A 195 17.36 1.66 -33.65
CA GLU A 195 18.67 1.35 -34.20
C GLU A 195 18.47 0.77 -35.56
N GLN A 196 18.71 1.59 -36.57
CA GLN A 196 18.91 1.13 -37.92
C GLN A 196 20.28 0.45 -37.93
N THR A 197 20.26 -0.86 -37.77
CA THR A 197 21.35 -1.74 -38.15
C THR A 197 21.24 -2.07 -39.65
#